data_61e051460d5eba156911d63ab4465e69
#
_entry.id   61e051460d5eba156911d63ab4465e69
#
_cell.length_a   1.000
_cell.length_b   1.000
_cell.length_c   1.000
_cell.angle_alpha   90.00
_cell.angle_beta   90.00
_cell.angle_gamma   90.00
#
_symmetry.space_group_name_H-M   'P 1'
#
loop_
_entity.id
_entity.type
_entity.pdbx_description
1 polymer ?
#
loop_
_entity_poly.entity_id
_entity_poly.type
_entity_poly.pdbx_seq_one_letter_code
_entity_poly.pdbx_strand_id
1 'polypeptide(L)'
;MRNLTSYELHTGKLTKPVVFGVVSDLHDEPYDDLWPLLAGCDALLVPGDVVNRYTQTSARGIAFLREAARRMPTFFSLGNHETKTRQFQTLMQALNGTGAEILVNCYVPFGECWIGGWYDPEIVRHPDCMDEFERLPGCRVLLCHKPEHYIRFLRERDVELVVAGHAHGGQIRIGSQGLYAPGQHFFPKYTKGIVDGRLVISAGAGNPCGMPRWGNPCEVLKITLN
;
A
#
# COMPACT_ATOMS: atom_id res chain seq x y z
N MET A 1 -0.41 -14.00 13.90
CA MET A 1 0.96 -13.46 13.75
C MET A 1 1.19 -13.18 12.28
N ARG A 2 1.72 -12.02 11.96
CA ARG A 2 2.06 -11.59 10.58
C ARG A 2 3.48 -12.01 10.24
N ASN A 3 3.70 -12.38 8.99
CA ASN A 3 5.04 -12.70 8.50
C ASN A 3 5.72 -11.44 7.97
N LEU A 4 7.04 -11.36 8.10
CA LEU A 4 7.86 -10.36 7.43
C LEU A 4 8.38 -10.96 6.12
N THR A 5 8.14 -10.26 5.01
CA THR A 5 8.71 -10.57 3.69
C THR A 5 9.61 -9.42 3.27
N SER A 6 10.83 -9.71 2.83
CA SER A 6 11.78 -8.67 2.40
C SER A 6 12.07 -8.79 0.91
N TYR A 7 12.15 -7.63 0.26
CA TYR A 7 12.55 -7.48 -1.13
C TYR A 7 13.69 -6.47 -1.24
N GLU A 8 14.55 -6.68 -2.21
CA GLU A 8 15.61 -5.76 -2.58
C GLU A 8 15.49 -5.43 -4.07
N LEU A 9 15.47 -4.15 -4.41
CA LEU A 9 15.31 -3.64 -5.77
C LEU A 9 16.40 -2.61 -6.05
N HIS A 10 17.05 -2.77 -7.21
CA HIS A 10 18.09 -1.87 -7.66
C HIS A 10 17.53 -0.90 -8.68
N THR A 11 17.49 0.38 -8.32
CA THR A 11 16.93 1.44 -9.19
C THR A 11 18.03 2.18 -9.94
N GLY A 12 19.24 2.20 -9.40
CA GLY A 12 20.35 3.01 -9.91
C GLY A 12 20.13 4.53 -9.77
N LYS A 13 19.14 4.94 -8.94
CA LYS A 13 18.74 6.34 -8.74
C LYS A 13 19.09 6.87 -7.36
N LEU A 14 19.61 6.03 -6.46
CA LEU A 14 19.91 6.36 -5.08
C LEU A 14 21.40 6.29 -4.83
N THR A 15 21.92 7.23 -4.02
CA THR A 15 23.32 7.21 -3.57
C THR A 15 23.50 6.36 -2.30
N LYS A 16 22.42 6.14 -1.56
CA LYS A 16 22.38 5.31 -0.36
C LYS A 16 21.11 4.47 -0.35
N PRO A 17 21.16 3.25 0.19
CA PRO A 17 19.97 2.43 0.36
C PRO A 17 18.90 3.13 1.21
N VAL A 18 17.64 2.93 0.85
CA VAL A 18 16.47 3.36 1.62
C VAL A 18 15.60 2.13 1.90
N VAL A 19 15.21 1.95 3.16
CA VAL A 19 14.40 0.83 3.61
C VAL A 19 12.97 1.28 3.91
N PHE A 20 12.03 0.86 3.09
CA PHE A 20 10.61 1.10 3.29
C PHE A 20 9.93 -0.08 3.99
N GLY A 21 9.21 0.18 5.10
CA GLY A 21 8.20 -0.73 5.60
C GLY A 21 6.92 -0.61 4.77
N VAL A 22 6.17 -1.69 4.58
CA VAL A 22 4.87 -1.66 3.90
C VAL A 22 3.82 -2.36 4.75
N VAL A 23 2.73 -1.65 5.04
CA VAL A 23 1.54 -2.19 5.67
C VAL A 23 0.34 -1.84 4.80
N SER A 24 -0.29 -2.84 4.18
CA SER A 24 -1.49 -2.70 3.37
C SER A 24 -2.63 -3.50 3.97
N ASP A 25 -3.87 -3.10 3.68
CA ASP A 25 -5.05 -3.92 3.99
C ASP A 25 -5.14 -4.32 5.47
N LEU A 26 -4.96 -3.35 6.38
CA LEU A 26 -5.05 -3.58 7.83
C LEU A 26 -6.49 -3.83 8.29
N HIS A 27 -7.46 -3.12 7.67
CA HIS A 27 -8.91 -3.29 7.89
C HIS A 27 -9.36 -3.19 9.36
N ASP A 28 -8.85 -2.20 10.09
CA ASP A 28 -9.15 -1.98 11.51
C ASP A 28 -8.77 -3.16 12.44
N GLU A 29 -7.88 -4.06 12.00
CA GLU A 29 -7.37 -5.11 12.88
C GLU A 29 -6.36 -4.58 13.91
N PRO A 30 -6.10 -5.33 15.01
CA PRO A 30 -5.03 -5.02 15.95
C PRO A 30 -3.68 -4.94 15.24
N TYR A 31 -2.79 -4.04 15.68
CA TYR A 31 -1.55 -3.71 14.97
C TYR A 31 -0.30 -3.63 15.86
N ASP A 32 -0.39 -3.97 17.13
CA ASP A 32 0.76 -3.88 18.06
C ASP A 32 1.94 -4.75 17.64
N ASP A 33 1.65 -5.89 16.99
CA ASP A 33 2.64 -6.82 16.47
C ASP A 33 3.38 -6.34 15.20
N LEU A 34 2.98 -5.21 14.61
CA LEU A 34 3.63 -4.64 13.43
C LEU A 34 4.96 -3.96 13.77
N TRP A 35 5.06 -3.31 14.94
CA TRP A 35 6.20 -2.45 15.26
C TRP A 35 7.55 -3.18 15.28
N PRO A 36 7.67 -4.38 15.87
CA PRO A 36 8.91 -5.16 15.78
C PRO A 36 9.29 -5.52 14.35
N LEU A 37 8.29 -5.77 13.48
CA LEU A 37 8.52 -6.11 12.07
C LEU A 37 8.99 -4.90 11.26
N LEU A 38 8.61 -3.69 11.66
CA LEU A 38 8.96 -2.42 11.00
C LEU A 38 10.26 -1.78 11.54
N ALA A 39 10.90 -2.42 12.53
CA ALA A 39 12.14 -1.89 13.10
C ALA A 39 13.24 -1.74 12.03
N GLY A 40 13.91 -0.57 12.01
CA GLY A 40 14.97 -0.26 11.04
C GLY A 40 14.48 0.14 9.65
N CYS A 41 13.19 0.44 9.47
CA CYS A 41 12.69 1.10 8.27
C CYS A 41 12.88 2.62 8.38
N ASP A 42 13.24 3.27 7.27
CA ASP A 42 13.40 4.72 7.17
C ASP A 42 12.05 5.44 7.05
N ALA A 43 11.06 4.77 6.43
CA ALA A 43 9.69 5.26 6.30
C ALA A 43 8.69 4.10 6.14
N LEU A 44 7.40 4.42 6.34
CA LEU A 44 6.29 3.49 6.16
C LEU A 44 5.45 3.90 4.95
N LEU A 45 5.22 2.94 4.05
CA LEU A 45 4.32 3.04 2.91
C LEU A 45 3.03 2.28 3.21
N VAL A 46 1.91 2.94 3.06
CA VAL A 46 0.59 2.36 3.35
C VAL A 46 -0.31 2.50 2.12
N PRO A 47 -0.32 1.53 1.20
CA PRO A 47 -1.06 1.61 -0.05
C PRO A 47 -2.56 1.30 0.09
N GLY A 48 -3.19 1.75 1.19
CA GLY A 48 -4.64 1.75 1.35
C GLY A 48 -5.22 0.62 2.20
N ASP A 49 -6.53 0.70 2.37
CA ASP A 49 -7.40 -0.23 3.11
C ASP A 49 -6.95 -0.43 4.57
N VAL A 50 -6.60 0.67 5.25
CA VAL A 50 -6.34 0.64 6.71
C VAL A 50 -7.62 0.52 7.52
N VAL A 51 -8.74 1.06 6.99
CA VAL A 51 -10.06 0.96 7.61
C VAL A 51 -10.89 -0.17 7.01
N ASN A 52 -11.90 -0.61 7.74
CA ASN A 52 -12.88 -1.57 7.25
C ASN A 52 -14.24 -0.89 7.07
N ARG A 53 -14.68 -0.67 5.83
CA ARG A 53 -15.96 -0.01 5.51
C ARG A 53 -17.21 -0.74 6.02
N TYR A 54 -17.07 -1.99 6.44
CA TYR A 54 -18.19 -2.80 6.95
C TYR A 54 -18.31 -2.74 8.47
N THR A 55 -17.34 -2.16 9.17
CA THR A 55 -17.42 -1.92 10.62
C THR A 55 -18.07 -0.57 10.92
N GLN A 56 -18.56 -0.43 12.17
CA GLN A 56 -19.20 0.82 12.61
C GLN A 56 -18.20 1.95 12.86
N THR A 57 -16.93 1.63 12.99
CA THR A 57 -15.87 2.59 13.33
C THR A 57 -14.58 2.29 12.56
N SER A 58 -13.87 3.34 12.20
CA SER A 58 -12.55 3.32 11.58
C SER A 58 -11.44 3.64 12.60
N ALA A 59 -11.72 3.45 13.89
CA ALA A 59 -10.88 3.98 14.97
C ALA A 59 -9.48 3.36 15.00
N ARG A 60 -9.35 2.06 14.71
CA ARG A 60 -8.05 1.38 14.77
C ARG A 60 -7.15 1.74 13.58
N GLY A 61 -7.69 1.82 12.36
CA GLY A 61 -6.94 2.24 11.19
C GLY A 61 -6.41 3.67 11.33
N ILE A 62 -7.26 4.58 11.86
CA ILE A 62 -6.86 5.96 12.16
C ILE A 62 -5.81 6.00 13.28
N ALA A 63 -5.99 5.22 14.36
CA ALA A 63 -5.03 5.12 15.45
C ALA A 63 -3.68 4.57 14.98
N PHE A 64 -3.70 3.54 14.13
CA PHE A 64 -2.50 3.00 13.51
C PHE A 64 -1.72 4.07 12.73
N LEU A 65 -2.37 4.81 11.83
CA LEU A 65 -1.70 5.86 11.06
C LEU A 65 -1.13 6.96 11.95
N ARG A 66 -1.89 7.37 12.99
CA ARG A 66 -1.42 8.37 13.97
C ARG A 66 -0.20 7.88 14.75
N GLU A 67 -0.17 6.62 15.15
CA GLU A 67 0.97 6.05 15.84
C GLU A 67 2.17 5.86 14.89
N ALA A 68 1.93 5.39 13.67
CA ALA A 68 2.95 5.25 12.65
C ALA A 68 3.65 6.59 12.37
N ALA A 69 2.89 7.66 12.15
CA ALA A 69 3.41 9.00 11.88
C ALA A 69 4.24 9.59 13.06
N ARG A 70 3.98 9.14 14.30
CA ARG A 70 4.81 9.50 15.46
C ARG A 70 6.13 8.73 15.51
N ARG A 71 6.19 7.56 14.89
CA ARG A 71 7.36 6.67 14.93
C ARG A 71 8.30 6.89 13.76
N MET A 72 7.75 7.14 12.57
CA MET A 72 8.53 7.34 11.34
C MET A 72 7.72 8.12 10.29
N PRO A 73 8.38 8.74 9.29
CA PRO A 73 7.68 9.29 8.12
C PRO A 73 6.73 8.24 7.53
N THR A 74 5.46 8.61 7.37
CA THR A 74 4.41 7.67 6.96
C THR A 74 3.62 8.27 5.81
N PHE A 75 3.55 7.52 4.71
CA PHE A 75 2.87 7.90 3.47
C PHE A 75 1.70 6.96 3.23
N PHE A 76 0.52 7.52 3.08
CA PHE A 76 -0.72 6.76 2.93
C PHE A 76 -1.43 7.16 1.64
N SER A 77 -1.86 6.19 0.84
CA SER A 77 -2.77 6.38 -0.28
C SER A 77 -4.09 5.66 -0.03
N LEU A 78 -5.14 6.08 -0.72
CA LEU A 78 -6.48 5.51 -0.53
C LEU A 78 -6.58 4.08 -1.09
N GLY A 79 -7.32 3.24 -0.37
CA GLY A 79 -7.83 1.98 -0.86
C GLY A 79 -9.33 2.05 -1.17
N ASN A 80 -9.90 0.92 -1.56
CA ASN A 80 -11.33 0.89 -1.86
C ASN A 80 -12.23 0.85 -0.60
N HIS A 81 -11.69 0.54 0.55
CA HIS A 81 -12.43 0.67 1.80
C HIS A 81 -12.56 2.13 2.23
N GLU A 82 -11.55 2.94 2.01
CA GLU A 82 -11.64 4.38 2.24
C GLU A 82 -12.62 5.03 1.26
N THR A 83 -12.47 4.78 -0.06
CA THR A 83 -13.25 5.47 -1.09
C THR A 83 -14.72 5.06 -1.15
N LYS A 84 -15.07 3.86 -0.68
CA LYS A 84 -16.44 3.33 -0.69
C LYS A 84 -17.16 3.44 0.65
N THR A 85 -16.58 4.09 1.66
CA THR A 85 -17.29 4.34 2.91
C THR A 85 -18.38 5.41 2.73
N ARG A 86 -19.50 5.23 3.44
CA ARG A 86 -20.59 6.22 3.42
C ARG A 86 -20.20 7.55 4.07
N GLN A 87 -19.19 7.54 4.93
CA GLN A 87 -18.70 8.69 5.69
C GLN A 87 -17.36 9.21 5.16
N PHE A 88 -17.17 9.19 3.85
CA PHE A 88 -15.89 9.54 3.22
C PHE A 88 -15.32 10.88 3.68
N GLN A 89 -16.13 11.93 3.75
CA GLN A 89 -15.69 13.27 4.19
C GLN A 89 -15.19 13.27 5.64
N THR A 90 -15.93 12.63 6.54
CA THR A 90 -15.53 12.50 7.96
C THR A 90 -14.25 11.67 8.10
N LEU A 91 -14.14 10.58 7.32
CA LEU A 91 -12.94 9.77 7.30
C LEU A 91 -11.72 10.58 6.81
N MET A 92 -11.84 11.34 5.72
CA MET A 92 -10.76 12.17 5.20
C MET A 92 -10.30 13.23 6.20
N GLN A 93 -11.23 13.87 6.94
CA GLN A 93 -10.88 14.79 8.02
C GLN A 93 -10.08 14.09 9.12
N ALA A 94 -10.49 12.89 9.52
CA ALA A 94 -9.80 12.12 10.54
C ALA A 94 -8.41 11.65 10.07
N LEU A 95 -8.27 11.23 8.80
CA LEU A 95 -7.00 10.83 8.18
C LEU A 95 -6.01 12.01 8.14
N ASN A 96 -6.45 13.19 7.69
CA ASN A 96 -5.63 14.41 7.67
C ASN A 96 -5.14 14.82 9.09
N GLY A 97 -5.87 14.44 10.13
CA GLY A 97 -5.49 14.67 11.53
C GLY A 97 -4.54 13.62 12.13
N THR A 98 -4.03 12.66 11.35
CA THR A 98 -3.14 11.60 11.86
C THR A 98 -1.69 12.01 11.94
N GLY A 99 -1.24 12.94 11.10
CA GLY A 99 0.16 13.31 10.91
C GLY A 99 0.87 12.48 9.82
N ALA A 100 0.20 11.49 9.22
CA ALA A 100 0.69 10.85 8.01
C ALA A 100 0.46 11.74 6.78
N GLU A 101 1.33 11.64 5.78
CA GLU A 101 1.14 12.28 4.48
C GLU A 101 0.06 11.52 3.68
N ILE A 102 -1.09 12.16 3.48
CA ILE A 102 -2.22 11.58 2.76
C ILE A 102 -2.11 11.94 1.28
N LEU A 103 -1.77 10.95 0.47
CA LEU A 103 -1.47 11.12 -0.95
C LEU A 103 -2.66 10.67 -1.82
N VAL A 104 -3.38 11.62 -2.38
CA VAL A 104 -4.49 11.38 -3.31
C VAL A 104 -4.20 12.08 -4.62
N ASN A 105 -3.68 11.37 -5.59
CA ASN A 105 -3.20 11.89 -6.86
C ASN A 105 -2.26 13.10 -6.68
N CYS A 106 -1.34 12.97 -5.75
CA CYS A 106 -0.30 13.95 -5.45
C CYS A 106 0.96 13.25 -4.94
N TYR A 107 2.02 14.00 -4.76
CA TYR A 107 3.33 13.49 -4.37
C TYR A 107 4.08 14.46 -3.46
N VAL A 108 5.03 13.93 -2.69
CA VAL A 108 5.90 14.69 -1.79
C VAL A 108 7.35 14.19 -1.87
N PRO A 109 8.35 15.01 -1.58
CA PRO A 109 9.73 14.57 -1.52
C PRO A 109 10.03 13.78 -0.25
N PHE A 110 10.91 12.79 -0.36
CA PHE A 110 11.48 12.05 0.78
C PHE A 110 12.94 11.65 0.47
N GLY A 111 13.89 12.41 1.00
CA GLY A 111 15.31 12.23 0.69
C GLY A 111 15.58 12.36 -0.81
N GLU A 112 16.17 11.32 -1.42
CA GLU A 112 16.40 11.24 -2.86
C GLU A 112 15.19 10.65 -3.63
N CYS A 113 14.09 10.36 -2.90
CA CYS A 113 12.86 9.80 -3.48
C CYS A 113 11.75 10.87 -3.58
N TRP A 114 10.82 10.59 -4.49
CA TRP A 114 9.49 11.19 -4.53
C TRP A 114 8.47 10.09 -4.22
N ILE A 115 7.61 10.34 -3.25
CA ILE A 115 6.56 9.39 -2.87
C ILE A 115 5.24 9.92 -3.38
N GLY A 116 4.61 9.19 -4.28
CA GLY A 116 3.31 9.51 -4.85
C GLY A 116 2.22 8.56 -4.38
N GLY A 117 0.97 9.04 -4.38
CA GLY A 117 -0.21 8.22 -4.20
C GLY A 117 -1.13 8.38 -5.39
N TRP A 118 -1.47 7.27 -6.04
CA TRP A 118 -2.36 7.27 -7.20
C TRP A 118 -3.62 6.45 -6.93
N TYR A 119 -4.74 7.03 -7.26
CA TYR A 119 -6.04 6.37 -7.31
C TYR A 119 -6.78 6.82 -8.56
N ASP A 120 -7.65 5.96 -9.09
CA ASP A 120 -8.42 6.26 -10.30
C ASP A 120 -9.08 7.65 -10.22
N PRO A 121 -8.68 8.63 -11.03
CA PRO A 121 -9.17 10.01 -10.96
C PRO A 121 -10.68 10.14 -11.15
N GLU A 122 -11.29 9.24 -11.91
CA GLU A 122 -12.75 9.23 -12.12
C GLU A 122 -13.49 8.88 -10.82
N ILE A 123 -12.88 8.05 -9.96
CA ILE A 123 -13.47 7.63 -8.68
C ILE A 123 -13.30 8.72 -7.62
N VAL A 124 -12.09 9.28 -7.46
CA VAL A 124 -11.79 10.25 -6.40
C VAL A 124 -12.05 11.71 -6.84
N ARG A 125 -12.34 11.94 -8.11
CA ARG A 125 -12.58 13.28 -8.68
C ARG A 125 -11.46 14.27 -8.38
N HIS A 126 -10.23 13.78 -8.41
CA HIS A 126 -9.01 14.56 -8.21
C HIS A 126 -8.15 14.46 -9.47
N PRO A 127 -7.56 15.56 -9.96
CA PRO A 127 -6.70 15.54 -11.14
C PRO A 127 -5.59 14.51 -11.03
N ASP A 128 -5.23 13.88 -12.13
CA ASP A 128 -4.10 12.97 -12.21
C ASP A 128 -2.77 13.74 -12.16
N CYS A 129 -1.83 13.28 -11.36
CA CYS A 129 -0.51 13.88 -11.21
C CYS A 129 0.59 13.12 -11.99
N MET A 130 0.26 12.04 -12.69
CA MET A 130 1.25 11.11 -13.25
C MET A 130 2.17 11.75 -14.27
N ASP A 131 1.66 12.62 -15.14
CA ASP A 131 2.49 13.29 -16.16
C ASP A 131 3.56 14.22 -15.58
N GLU A 132 3.30 14.77 -14.39
CA GLU A 132 4.29 15.55 -13.65
C GLU A 132 5.22 14.64 -12.85
N PHE A 133 4.65 13.64 -12.17
CA PHE A 133 5.36 12.73 -11.28
C PHE A 133 6.45 11.96 -12.01
N GLU A 134 6.18 11.42 -13.20
CA GLU A 134 7.16 10.64 -13.96
C GLU A 134 8.34 11.48 -14.51
N ARG A 135 8.21 12.82 -14.54
CA ARG A 135 9.29 13.73 -14.95
C ARG A 135 10.18 14.19 -13.81
N LEU A 136 9.82 13.86 -12.57
CA LEU A 136 10.61 14.26 -11.40
C LEU A 136 11.98 13.56 -11.41
N PRO A 137 13.04 14.26 -11.00
CA PRO A 137 14.37 13.66 -10.89
C PRO A 137 14.45 12.70 -9.70
N GLY A 138 15.38 11.74 -9.75
CA GLY A 138 15.63 10.80 -8.68
C GLY A 138 14.72 9.57 -8.73
N CYS A 139 14.51 8.94 -7.59
CA CYS A 139 13.75 7.70 -7.45
C CYS A 139 12.27 8.00 -7.15
N ARG A 140 11.37 7.45 -7.95
CA ARG A 140 9.92 7.65 -7.81
C ARG A 140 9.26 6.38 -7.30
N VAL A 141 8.61 6.50 -6.15
CA VAL A 141 7.88 5.43 -5.45
C VAL A 141 6.40 5.78 -5.45
N LEU A 142 5.56 4.93 -6.00
CA LEU A 142 4.13 5.17 -6.16
C LEU A 142 3.30 4.18 -5.34
N LEU A 143 2.39 4.68 -4.52
CA LEU A 143 1.37 3.90 -3.85
C LEU A 143 0.16 3.79 -4.77
N CYS A 144 -0.19 2.56 -5.18
CA CYS A 144 -1.35 2.27 -6.02
C CYS A 144 -2.06 1.03 -5.48
N HIS A 145 -3.12 1.23 -4.71
CA HIS A 145 -3.77 0.15 -3.94
C HIS A 145 -4.08 -1.10 -4.75
N LYS A 146 -4.64 -0.95 -5.97
CA LYS A 146 -5.07 -2.07 -6.80
C LYS A 146 -4.01 -2.46 -7.83
N PRO A 147 -3.53 -3.71 -7.82
CA PRO A 147 -2.61 -4.20 -8.85
C PRO A 147 -3.16 -4.07 -10.28
N GLU A 148 -4.48 -4.19 -10.45
CA GLU A 148 -5.15 -4.06 -11.75
C GLU A 148 -5.00 -2.64 -12.33
N HIS A 149 -4.97 -1.61 -11.47
CA HIS A 149 -4.75 -0.23 -11.89
C HIS A 149 -3.33 -0.04 -12.44
N TYR A 150 -2.32 -0.66 -11.79
CA TYR A 150 -0.98 -0.67 -12.35
C TYR A 150 -0.97 -1.27 -13.75
N ILE A 151 -1.54 -2.46 -13.93
CA ILE A 151 -1.55 -3.16 -15.22
C ILE A 151 -2.26 -2.34 -16.29
N ARG A 152 -3.34 -1.65 -15.94
CA ARG A 152 -4.18 -0.91 -16.90
C ARG A 152 -3.65 0.49 -17.21
N PHE A 153 -3.11 1.21 -16.23
CA PHE A 153 -2.86 2.65 -16.34
C PHE A 153 -1.40 3.06 -16.12
N LEU A 154 -0.64 2.27 -15.37
CA LEU A 154 0.67 2.70 -14.85
C LEU A 154 1.83 1.86 -15.38
N ARG A 155 1.57 0.76 -16.07
CA ARG A 155 2.59 -0.19 -16.51
C ARG A 155 3.62 0.42 -17.45
N GLU A 156 3.22 1.38 -18.27
CA GLU A 156 4.09 2.06 -19.24
C GLU A 156 4.66 3.39 -18.69
N ARG A 157 4.30 3.76 -17.44
CA ARG A 157 4.80 4.98 -16.81
C ARG A 157 6.22 4.79 -16.27
N ASP A 158 7.00 5.87 -16.27
CA ASP A 158 8.39 5.86 -15.78
C ASP A 158 8.43 6.06 -14.27
N VAL A 159 8.33 4.94 -13.51
CA VAL A 159 8.32 4.90 -12.04
C VAL A 159 9.17 3.72 -11.58
N GLU A 160 10.05 3.91 -10.60
CA GLU A 160 11.01 2.88 -10.15
C GLU A 160 10.36 1.81 -9.28
N LEU A 161 9.41 2.19 -8.42
CA LEU A 161 8.68 1.26 -7.55
C LEU A 161 7.20 1.62 -7.50
N VAL A 162 6.34 0.62 -7.67
CA VAL A 162 4.91 0.71 -7.36
C VAL A 162 4.59 -0.28 -6.26
N VAL A 163 3.88 0.16 -5.21
CA VAL A 163 3.47 -0.68 -4.08
C VAL A 163 1.96 -0.80 -4.05
N ALA A 164 1.47 -2.04 -4.01
CA ALA A 164 0.06 -2.36 -4.03
C ALA A 164 -0.35 -3.34 -2.92
N GLY A 165 -1.67 -3.42 -2.68
CA GLY A 165 -2.32 -4.39 -1.81
C GLY A 165 -3.53 -5.03 -2.48
N HIS A 166 -4.72 -4.89 -1.87
CA HIS A 166 -6.05 -5.23 -2.40
C HIS A 166 -6.31 -6.72 -2.63
N ALA A 167 -5.36 -7.45 -3.19
CA ALA A 167 -5.55 -8.83 -3.65
C ALA A 167 -5.50 -9.88 -2.52
N HIS A 168 -5.14 -9.48 -1.30
CA HIS A 168 -5.04 -10.34 -0.11
C HIS A 168 -4.29 -11.66 -0.38
N GLY A 169 -3.25 -11.63 -1.23
CA GLY A 169 -2.49 -12.81 -1.62
C GLY A 169 -3.31 -13.87 -2.37
N GLY A 170 -4.54 -13.54 -2.80
CA GLY A 170 -5.49 -14.47 -3.40
C GLY A 170 -6.24 -15.31 -2.36
N GLN A 171 -6.34 -14.85 -1.13
CA GLN A 171 -7.03 -15.36 0.06
C GLN A 171 -6.55 -16.76 0.49
N ILE A 172 -6.72 -17.77 -0.33
CA ILE A 172 -6.19 -19.14 -0.16
C ILE A 172 -5.14 -19.36 -1.23
N ARG A 173 -4.00 -19.96 -0.87
CA ARG A 173 -2.91 -20.25 -1.82
C ARG A 173 -2.56 -21.73 -1.82
N ILE A 174 -2.33 -22.25 -3.02
CA ILE A 174 -1.74 -23.57 -3.25
C ILE A 174 -0.44 -23.31 -4.02
N GLY A 175 0.68 -23.43 -3.32
CA GLY A 175 1.98 -23.00 -3.85
C GLY A 175 1.98 -21.51 -4.18
N SER A 176 2.33 -21.16 -5.41
CA SER A 176 2.36 -19.77 -5.89
C SER A 176 1.01 -19.22 -6.35
N GLN A 177 -0.02 -20.08 -6.51
CA GLN A 177 -1.31 -19.70 -7.05
C GLN A 177 -2.31 -19.30 -5.96
N GLY A 178 -2.83 -18.07 -6.01
CA GLY A 178 -3.99 -17.64 -5.24
C GLY A 178 -5.30 -18.18 -5.82
N LEU A 179 -6.29 -18.41 -4.97
CA LEU A 179 -7.57 -18.98 -5.42
C LEU A 179 -8.54 -17.90 -5.88
N TYR A 180 -8.62 -16.76 -5.15
CA TYR A 180 -9.57 -15.69 -5.46
C TYR A 180 -9.01 -14.32 -5.00
N ALA A 181 -9.16 -13.30 -5.83
CA ALA A 181 -8.91 -11.92 -5.45
C ALA A 181 -10.02 -10.99 -5.95
N PRO A 182 -10.38 -9.94 -5.19
CA PRO A 182 -11.25 -8.89 -5.68
C PRO A 182 -10.70 -8.29 -6.97
N GLY A 183 -11.56 -8.01 -7.96
CA GLY A 183 -11.15 -7.44 -9.25
C GLY A 183 -10.54 -8.42 -10.25
N GLN A 184 -9.99 -9.57 -9.79
CA GLN A 184 -9.38 -10.59 -10.65
C GLN A 184 -10.15 -11.93 -10.62
N HIS A 185 -11.08 -12.09 -9.70
CA HIS A 185 -11.91 -13.31 -9.52
C HIS A 185 -11.10 -14.58 -9.22
N PHE A 186 -11.47 -15.74 -9.80
CA PHE A 186 -10.81 -17.02 -9.57
C PHE A 186 -9.47 -17.13 -10.32
N PHE A 187 -8.50 -17.77 -9.67
CA PHE A 187 -7.14 -17.97 -10.15
C PHE A 187 -6.43 -16.67 -10.56
N PRO A 188 -6.45 -15.66 -9.68
CA PRO A 188 -5.89 -14.36 -9.97
C PRO A 188 -4.38 -14.41 -10.20
N LYS A 189 -3.89 -13.55 -11.11
CA LYS A 189 -2.49 -13.49 -11.50
C LYS A 189 -1.65 -12.56 -10.60
N TYR A 190 -2.23 -11.44 -10.18
CA TYR A 190 -1.50 -10.35 -9.50
C TYR A 190 -1.91 -10.27 -8.03
N THR A 191 -1.39 -11.16 -7.19
CA THR A 191 -1.86 -11.28 -5.81
C THR A 191 -0.81 -11.04 -4.74
N LYS A 192 0.45 -11.30 -5.06
CA LYS A 192 1.57 -11.22 -4.12
C LYS A 192 2.91 -11.27 -4.87
N GLY A 193 3.92 -10.59 -4.33
CA GLY A 193 5.29 -10.65 -4.84
C GLY A 193 5.61 -9.53 -5.82
N ILE A 194 6.64 -9.74 -6.65
CA ILE A 194 7.12 -8.74 -7.60
C ILE A 194 6.61 -9.05 -8.99
N VAL A 195 6.12 -8.03 -9.68
CA VAL A 195 5.68 -8.08 -11.08
C VAL A 195 6.46 -7.04 -11.88
N ASP A 196 6.87 -7.38 -13.09
CA ASP A 196 7.61 -6.50 -14.00
C ASP A 196 8.88 -5.86 -13.36
N GLY A 197 9.45 -6.49 -12.32
CA GLY A 197 10.63 -6.01 -11.59
C GLY A 197 10.40 -4.77 -10.72
N ARG A 198 9.21 -4.18 -10.67
CA ARG A 198 8.92 -2.90 -10.00
C ARG A 198 7.58 -2.78 -9.29
N LEU A 199 6.57 -3.57 -9.64
CA LEU A 199 5.33 -3.63 -8.86
C LEU A 199 5.50 -4.65 -7.73
N VAL A 200 5.46 -4.21 -6.48
CA VAL A 200 5.46 -5.05 -5.30
C VAL A 200 4.05 -5.13 -4.72
N ILE A 201 3.49 -6.33 -4.65
CA ILE A 201 2.13 -6.57 -4.18
C ILE A 201 2.20 -7.23 -2.81
N SER A 202 1.62 -6.59 -1.79
CA SER A 202 1.45 -7.15 -0.46
C SER A 202 0.25 -8.09 -0.40
N ALA A 203 0.41 -9.20 0.33
CA ALA A 203 -0.73 -10.04 0.68
C ALA A 203 -1.63 -9.43 1.76
N GLY A 204 -1.28 -8.26 2.29
CA GLY A 204 -2.06 -7.53 3.28
C GLY A 204 -1.84 -7.98 4.72
N ALA A 205 -1.96 -7.01 5.64
CA ALA A 205 -1.74 -7.20 7.07
C ALA A 205 -2.99 -7.70 7.82
N GLY A 206 -4.18 -7.54 7.27
CA GLY A 206 -5.45 -7.97 7.86
C GLY A 206 -6.17 -9.07 7.08
N ASN A 207 -7.27 -9.57 7.66
CA ASN A 207 -8.15 -10.57 7.05
C ASN A 207 -9.64 -10.22 7.24
N PRO A 208 -10.17 -9.23 6.50
CA PRO A 208 -11.50 -8.67 6.73
C PRO A 208 -12.67 -9.58 6.33
N CYS A 209 -12.43 -10.62 5.52
CA CYS A 209 -13.52 -11.36 4.88
C CYS A 209 -13.98 -12.61 5.66
N GLY A 210 -13.48 -12.86 6.86
CA GLY A 210 -13.88 -14.03 7.67
C GLY A 210 -13.50 -15.40 7.09
N MET A 211 -13.06 -15.47 5.84
CA MET A 211 -12.52 -16.69 5.26
C MET A 211 -11.08 -16.93 5.75
N PRO A 212 -10.72 -18.17 6.10
CA PRO A 212 -9.37 -18.46 6.55
C PRO A 212 -8.35 -18.20 5.41
N ARG A 213 -7.21 -17.67 5.78
CA ARG A 213 -6.03 -17.54 4.91
C ARG A 213 -5.19 -18.80 4.95
N TRP A 214 -5.56 -19.80 4.17
CA TRP A 214 -4.81 -21.04 4.11
C TRP A 214 -3.66 -20.94 3.10
N GLY A 215 -2.45 -21.33 3.54
CA GLY A 215 -1.23 -21.20 2.73
C GLY A 215 -0.84 -19.74 2.39
N ASN A 216 -1.45 -18.75 3.06
CA ASN A 216 -1.33 -17.34 2.74
C ASN A 216 -1.40 -16.47 4.02
N PRO A 217 -0.39 -16.51 4.88
CA PRO A 217 -0.39 -15.69 6.10
C PRO A 217 -0.45 -14.20 5.77
N CYS A 218 -1.04 -13.42 6.69
CA CYS A 218 -0.93 -11.97 6.65
C CYS A 218 0.55 -11.56 6.71
N GLU A 219 0.90 -10.45 6.07
CA GLU A 219 2.30 -10.03 5.97
C GLU A 219 2.51 -8.53 6.10
N VAL A 220 3.73 -8.20 6.50
CA VAL A 220 4.36 -6.89 6.41
C VAL A 220 5.52 -7.02 5.43
N LEU A 221 5.77 -6.01 4.60
CA LEU A 221 6.92 -6.04 3.73
C LEU A 221 8.01 -5.09 4.24
N LYS A 222 9.27 -5.45 3.95
CA LYS A 222 10.41 -4.53 3.89
C LYS A 222 10.92 -4.49 2.48
N ILE A 223 11.06 -3.29 1.92
CA ILE A 223 11.60 -3.07 0.58
C ILE A 223 12.84 -2.21 0.72
N THR A 224 13.99 -2.77 0.38
CA THR A 224 15.23 -2.01 0.27
C THR A 224 15.41 -1.57 -1.17
N LEU A 225 15.50 -0.25 -1.39
CA LEU A 225 15.87 0.33 -2.68
C LEU A 225 17.35 0.73 -2.64
N ASN A 226 18.09 0.34 -3.70
CA ASN A 226 19.50 0.67 -3.90
C ASN A 226 19.73 1.42 -5.21
#